data_d6e22eadcb4b2128a1a8944f9505d101
#
_entry.id   d6e22eadcb4b2128a1a8944f9505d101
#
_cell.length_a   1.000
_cell.length_b   1.000
_cell.length_c   1.000
_cell.angle_alpha   90.00
_cell.angle_beta   90.00
_cell.angle_gamma   90.00
#
_symmetry.space_group_name_H-M   'P 1'
#
loop_
_entity.id
_entity.type
_entity.pdbx_description
1 polymer ?
#
loop_
_entity_poly.entity_id
_entity_poly.type
_entity_poly.pdbx_seq_one_letter_code
_entity_poly.pdbx_strand_id
1 'polypeptide(L)'
;MRTLFFSSPLYGHIIPQIPLARAFRDRGDTVAFVTAREFAPLFAAERITLLPAGPTGEGVMEEMVCRTGVDPVEAGQTGSPETVVEMFAGVRVDLGFLDALAHAREFEPDLIVAEALDFVGPMVADALGVPYATMPFGPALPSPFAELFAAEVARACERRGLRCNLPDWYLDPCPPSLQCPDWQAPKGRIGLRPEAFRRDGAAGARAALAGERTGRARVLATFGTLFADTCYINSLLTGLLAQDFEIRLTLGLTAAEADFSGHYDRVEYFGFTPLDQLLDDVDVVLTVGGAGTVLGALSRGLPLVVTPQGADQPINASRVAAAGAGITFPPGRADPGSVAEAVETVLTRPEYRQSAQRIAAEIRELPAADEVADRLAAALA
;
A
#
# COMPACT_ATOMS: atom_id res chain seq x y z
N MET A 1 26.46 -1.40 -5.21
CA MET A 1 25.82 -2.22 -4.19
C MET A 1 24.76 -3.12 -4.81
N ARG A 2 24.46 -4.26 -4.22
CA ARG A 2 23.44 -5.21 -4.66
C ARG A 2 22.31 -5.21 -3.64
N THR A 3 21.17 -4.67 -4.01
CA THR A 3 20.02 -4.51 -3.09
C THR A 3 18.89 -5.45 -3.50
N LEU A 4 18.46 -6.29 -2.56
CA LEU A 4 17.42 -7.28 -2.78
C LEU A 4 16.16 -6.92 -2.00
N PHE A 5 15.08 -6.62 -2.72
CA PHE A 5 13.79 -6.29 -2.13
C PHE A 5 12.91 -7.52 -1.97
N PHE A 6 12.17 -7.58 -0.88
CA PHE A 6 11.20 -8.63 -0.59
C PHE A 6 9.81 -8.04 -0.38
N SER A 7 8.82 -8.68 -0.96
CA SER A 7 7.42 -8.27 -0.80
C SER A 7 6.46 -9.44 -0.85
N SER A 8 5.45 -9.38 -0.02
CA SER A 8 4.25 -10.20 -0.16
C SER A 8 3.60 -9.95 -1.53
N PRO A 9 2.99 -10.98 -2.18
CA PRO A 9 2.52 -10.89 -3.56
C PRO A 9 1.18 -10.11 -3.68
N LEU A 10 1.23 -8.85 -3.31
CA LEU A 10 0.10 -7.92 -3.33
C LEU A 10 0.56 -6.55 -3.84
N TYR A 11 -0.21 -5.92 -4.73
CA TYR A 11 0.12 -4.59 -5.26
C TYR A 11 0.32 -3.54 -4.16
N GLY A 12 -0.53 -3.58 -3.10
CA GLY A 12 -0.43 -2.65 -1.97
C GLY A 12 0.85 -2.78 -1.16
N HIS A 13 1.55 -3.92 -1.24
CA HIS A 13 2.81 -4.20 -0.55
C HIS A 13 4.03 -3.92 -1.45
N ILE A 14 3.91 -4.21 -2.75
CA ILE A 14 5.00 -4.03 -3.73
C ILE A 14 5.18 -2.55 -4.11
N ILE A 15 4.09 -1.89 -4.49
CA ILE A 15 4.11 -0.52 -5.04
C ILE A 15 4.81 0.49 -4.13
N PRO A 16 4.59 0.50 -2.80
CA PRO A 16 5.26 1.46 -1.92
C PRO A 16 6.78 1.37 -1.92
N GLN A 17 7.35 0.22 -2.27
CA GLN A 17 8.80 0.01 -2.33
C GLN A 17 9.44 0.48 -3.64
N ILE A 18 8.65 0.63 -4.72
CA ILE A 18 9.14 0.97 -6.06
C ILE A 18 9.95 2.27 -6.09
N PRO A 19 9.55 3.38 -5.42
CA PRO A 19 10.37 4.60 -5.42
C PRO A 19 11.78 4.39 -4.87
N LEU A 20 11.93 3.65 -3.78
CA LEU A 20 13.23 3.36 -3.20
C LEU A 20 14.06 2.43 -4.09
N ALA A 21 13.43 1.43 -4.69
CA ALA A 21 14.10 0.53 -5.62
C ALA A 21 14.60 1.27 -6.87
N ARG A 22 13.82 2.21 -7.40
CA ARG A 22 14.27 3.12 -8.48
C ARG A 22 15.46 3.96 -8.06
N ALA A 23 15.43 4.51 -6.84
CA ALA A 23 16.53 5.32 -6.33
C ALA A 23 17.85 4.53 -6.30
N PHE A 24 17.85 3.29 -5.84
CA PHE A 24 19.03 2.42 -5.90
C PHE A 24 19.44 2.11 -7.35
N ARG A 25 18.49 1.76 -8.23
CA ARG A 25 18.76 1.51 -9.65
C ARG A 25 19.40 2.72 -10.32
N ASP A 26 18.84 3.90 -10.12
CA ASP A 26 19.27 5.15 -10.76
C ASP A 26 20.62 5.64 -10.22
N ARG A 27 21.02 5.20 -9.03
CA ARG A 27 22.39 5.30 -8.50
C ARG A 27 23.39 4.42 -9.26
N GLY A 28 22.94 3.44 -10.04
CA GLY A 28 23.77 2.42 -10.68
C GLY A 28 23.95 1.16 -9.86
N ASP A 29 23.19 0.97 -8.78
CA ASP A 29 23.19 -0.26 -7.98
C ASP A 29 22.45 -1.39 -8.74
N THR A 30 22.81 -2.64 -8.43
CA THR A 30 22.08 -3.81 -8.94
C THR A 30 20.88 -4.07 -8.03
N VAL A 31 19.67 -4.04 -8.60
CA VAL A 31 18.42 -4.18 -7.84
C VAL A 31 17.61 -5.36 -8.36
N ALA A 32 17.09 -6.17 -7.43
CA ALA A 32 16.13 -7.22 -7.74
C ALA A 32 15.02 -7.28 -6.69
N PHE A 33 13.87 -7.86 -7.08
CA PHE A 33 12.76 -8.15 -6.18
C PHE A 33 12.52 -9.64 -6.07
N VAL A 34 12.16 -10.09 -4.87
CA VAL A 34 11.71 -11.44 -4.56
C VAL A 34 10.23 -11.39 -4.19
N THR A 35 9.39 -11.88 -5.08
CA THR A 35 7.93 -12.02 -4.90
C THR A 35 7.39 -13.01 -5.93
N ALA A 36 6.05 -13.15 -6.04
CA ALA A 36 5.44 -14.08 -6.98
C ALA A 36 5.63 -13.67 -8.45
N ARG A 37 5.69 -14.67 -9.33
CA ARG A 37 5.94 -14.50 -10.79
C ARG A 37 4.91 -13.66 -11.54
N GLU A 38 3.69 -13.56 -11.03
CA GLU A 38 2.60 -12.82 -11.66
C GLU A 38 2.88 -11.32 -11.78
N PHE A 39 3.80 -10.78 -10.96
CA PHE A 39 4.24 -9.38 -11.00
C PHE A 39 5.35 -9.10 -12.03
N ALA A 40 5.75 -10.10 -12.85
CA ALA A 40 6.78 -9.91 -13.88
C ALA A 40 6.50 -8.72 -14.83
N PRO A 41 5.27 -8.46 -15.29
CA PRO A 41 4.99 -7.29 -16.13
C PRO A 41 5.25 -5.95 -15.44
N LEU A 42 4.98 -5.85 -14.13
CA LEU A 42 5.26 -4.65 -13.34
C LEU A 42 6.78 -4.39 -13.29
N PHE A 43 7.57 -5.39 -12.92
CA PHE A 43 9.02 -5.24 -12.79
C PHE A 43 9.73 -5.05 -14.14
N ALA A 44 9.22 -5.66 -15.21
CA ALA A 44 9.74 -5.41 -16.57
C ALA A 44 9.54 -3.93 -16.97
N ALA A 45 8.37 -3.35 -16.66
CA ALA A 45 8.11 -1.93 -16.90
C ALA A 45 9.02 -1.02 -16.06
N GLU A 46 9.43 -1.47 -14.86
CA GLU A 46 10.33 -0.76 -13.96
C GLU A 46 11.81 -0.99 -14.28
N ARG A 47 12.14 -1.88 -15.23
CA ARG A 47 13.52 -2.30 -15.52
C ARG A 47 14.27 -2.82 -14.30
N ILE A 48 13.53 -3.57 -13.45
CA ILE A 48 14.02 -4.21 -12.24
C ILE A 48 13.93 -5.73 -12.42
N THR A 49 14.93 -6.46 -11.98
CA THR A 49 14.95 -7.91 -12.06
C THR A 49 13.94 -8.51 -11.06
N LEU A 50 13.07 -9.41 -11.53
CA LEU A 50 12.25 -10.24 -10.65
C LEU A 50 12.92 -11.60 -10.47
N LEU A 51 13.06 -12.04 -9.22
CA LEU A 51 13.47 -13.37 -8.78
C LEU A 51 12.24 -14.05 -8.17
N PRO A 52 11.49 -14.88 -8.93
CA PRO A 52 10.22 -15.40 -8.47
C PRO A 52 10.38 -16.39 -7.32
N ALA A 53 9.68 -16.17 -6.20
CA ALA A 53 9.69 -17.08 -5.05
C ALA A 53 8.31 -17.16 -4.38
N GLY A 54 7.89 -18.39 -4.13
CA GLY A 54 6.60 -18.69 -3.52
C GLY A 54 5.44 -18.67 -4.52
N PRO A 55 4.22 -18.94 -4.03
CA PRO A 55 3.00 -19.03 -4.83
C PRO A 55 2.52 -17.64 -5.30
N THR A 56 1.63 -17.64 -6.28
CA THR A 56 0.83 -16.46 -6.66
C THR A 56 -0.11 -16.06 -5.53
N GLY A 57 -0.70 -14.86 -5.61
CA GLY A 57 -1.73 -14.42 -4.66
C GLY A 57 -2.90 -15.42 -4.59
N GLU A 58 -3.36 -15.95 -5.73
CA GLU A 58 -4.38 -16.99 -5.81
C GLU A 58 -3.91 -18.29 -5.10
N GLY A 59 -2.68 -18.75 -5.34
CA GLY A 59 -2.11 -19.92 -4.68
C GLY A 59 -1.95 -19.73 -3.16
N VAL A 60 -1.71 -18.51 -2.67
CA VAL A 60 -1.75 -18.21 -1.23
C VAL A 60 -3.16 -18.40 -0.68
N MET A 61 -4.18 -17.90 -1.39
CA MET A 61 -5.58 -18.02 -0.97
C MET A 61 -6.04 -19.48 -0.95
N GLU A 62 -5.70 -20.27 -1.98
CA GLU A 62 -6.01 -21.70 -2.04
C GLU A 62 -5.37 -22.46 -0.86
N GLU A 63 -4.10 -22.23 -0.56
CA GLU A 63 -3.40 -22.85 0.55
C GLU A 63 -4.00 -22.43 1.90
N MET A 64 -4.41 -21.17 2.04
CA MET A 64 -5.11 -20.68 3.24
C MET A 64 -6.41 -21.42 3.47
N VAL A 65 -7.24 -21.58 2.44
CA VAL A 65 -8.48 -22.38 2.54
C VAL A 65 -8.17 -23.83 2.92
N CYS A 66 -7.12 -24.40 2.33
CA CYS A 66 -6.69 -25.77 2.64
C CYS A 66 -6.29 -25.95 4.12
N ARG A 67 -5.53 -24.98 4.69
CA ARG A 67 -5.04 -25.04 6.08
C ARG A 67 -6.10 -24.69 7.12
N THR A 68 -6.92 -23.70 6.84
CA THR A 68 -7.81 -23.09 7.85
C THR A 68 -9.30 -23.42 7.63
N GLY A 69 -9.69 -23.83 6.42
CA GLY A 69 -11.08 -23.97 6.02
C GLY A 69 -11.83 -22.63 5.88
N VAL A 70 -11.13 -21.50 5.96
CA VAL A 70 -11.69 -20.14 5.93
C VAL A 70 -11.24 -19.43 4.67
N ASP A 71 -12.16 -18.75 3.98
CA ASP A 71 -11.84 -17.87 2.87
C ASP A 71 -11.09 -16.63 3.40
N PRO A 72 -9.83 -16.37 2.95
CA PRO A 72 -9.04 -15.24 3.44
C PRO A 72 -9.66 -13.87 3.15
N VAL A 73 -10.46 -13.74 2.09
CA VAL A 73 -11.18 -12.49 1.75
C VAL A 73 -12.29 -12.24 2.78
N GLU A 74 -13.06 -13.28 3.11
CA GLU A 74 -14.04 -13.24 4.20
C GLU A 74 -13.38 -12.95 5.56
N ALA A 75 -12.26 -13.63 5.84
CA ALA A 75 -11.49 -13.40 7.06
C ALA A 75 -10.91 -11.99 7.14
N GLY A 76 -10.44 -11.42 6.03
CA GLY A 76 -9.97 -10.04 5.94
C GLY A 76 -11.07 -9.03 6.24
N GLN A 77 -12.32 -9.32 5.85
CA GLN A 77 -13.49 -8.50 6.17
C GLN A 77 -13.95 -8.70 7.63
N THR A 78 -13.89 -9.92 8.15
CA THR A 78 -14.32 -10.25 9.52
C THR A 78 -13.26 -9.97 10.59
N GLY A 79 -12.03 -9.67 10.17
CA GLY A 79 -10.95 -9.25 11.07
C GLY A 79 -10.36 -10.38 11.92
N SER A 80 -10.33 -11.64 11.42
CA SER A 80 -9.62 -12.71 12.15
C SER A 80 -8.10 -12.49 12.10
N PRO A 81 -7.48 -12.05 13.21
CA PRO A 81 -6.03 -11.81 13.26
C PRO A 81 -5.21 -13.06 12.96
N GLU A 82 -5.67 -14.23 13.43
CA GLU A 82 -4.98 -15.52 13.27
C GLU A 82 -4.89 -15.91 11.79
N THR A 83 -5.96 -15.70 11.02
CA THR A 83 -5.98 -16.01 9.58
C THR A 83 -5.01 -15.11 8.82
N VAL A 84 -4.96 -13.81 9.17
CA VAL A 84 -4.03 -12.87 8.55
C VAL A 84 -2.58 -13.22 8.90
N VAL A 85 -2.31 -13.60 10.15
CA VAL A 85 -0.97 -14.06 10.59
C VAL A 85 -0.57 -15.34 9.84
N GLU A 86 -1.47 -16.32 9.70
CA GLU A 86 -1.19 -17.54 8.94
C GLU A 86 -0.86 -17.23 7.46
N MET A 87 -1.56 -16.29 6.85
CA MET A 87 -1.32 -15.90 5.46
C MET A 87 0.11 -15.37 5.25
N PHE A 88 0.55 -14.42 6.06
CA PHE A 88 1.83 -13.72 5.87
C PHE A 88 3.01 -14.42 6.55
N ALA A 89 2.85 -14.94 7.77
CA ALA A 89 3.91 -15.55 8.54
C ALA A 89 3.91 -17.10 8.48
N GLY A 90 2.80 -17.73 8.08
CA GLY A 90 2.70 -19.16 7.83
C GLY A 90 2.90 -19.49 6.34
N VAL A 91 1.84 -19.38 5.55
CA VAL A 91 1.81 -19.82 4.14
C VAL A 91 2.90 -19.16 3.29
N ARG A 92 3.02 -17.82 3.34
CA ARG A 92 4.02 -17.09 2.56
C ARG A 92 5.45 -17.54 2.89
N VAL A 93 5.74 -17.74 4.17
CA VAL A 93 7.06 -18.19 4.63
C VAL A 93 7.33 -19.64 4.23
N ASP A 94 6.38 -20.55 4.48
CA ASP A 94 6.57 -21.98 4.21
C ASP A 94 6.77 -22.29 2.73
N LEU A 95 6.05 -21.59 1.86
CA LEU A 95 6.08 -21.85 0.41
C LEU A 95 7.10 -20.97 -0.34
N GLY A 96 7.60 -19.90 0.27
CA GLY A 96 8.50 -18.95 -0.40
C GLY A 96 9.95 -18.99 0.06
N PHE A 97 10.24 -19.46 1.28
CA PHE A 97 11.56 -19.29 1.90
C PHE A 97 12.68 -20.00 1.14
N LEU A 98 12.52 -21.25 0.73
CA LEU A 98 13.61 -22.03 0.12
C LEU A 98 14.00 -21.47 -1.25
N ASP A 99 13.03 -21.13 -2.10
CA ASP A 99 13.28 -20.54 -3.40
C ASP A 99 13.94 -19.14 -3.24
N ALA A 100 13.41 -18.35 -2.32
CA ALA A 100 13.96 -17.03 -2.02
C ALA A 100 15.41 -17.09 -1.53
N LEU A 101 15.73 -18.05 -0.66
CA LEU A 101 17.10 -18.25 -0.16
C LEU A 101 18.04 -18.69 -1.28
N ALA A 102 17.60 -19.56 -2.19
CA ALA A 102 18.39 -19.98 -3.34
C ALA A 102 18.71 -18.77 -4.26
N HIS A 103 17.72 -17.98 -4.61
CA HIS A 103 17.89 -16.75 -5.40
C HIS A 103 18.80 -15.73 -4.70
N ALA A 104 18.64 -15.54 -3.39
CA ALA A 104 19.46 -14.60 -2.63
C ALA A 104 20.94 -15.03 -2.56
N ARG A 105 21.23 -16.34 -2.48
CA ARG A 105 22.60 -16.87 -2.54
C ARG A 105 23.27 -16.59 -3.88
N GLU A 106 22.54 -16.73 -4.99
CA GLU A 106 23.08 -16.42 -6.33
C GLU A 106 23.20 -14.90 -6.55
N PHE A 107 22.28 -14.14 -5.98
CA PHE A 107 22.27 -12.69 -6.11
C PHE A 107 23.34 -12.02 -5.26
N GLU A 108 23.79 -12.62 -4.14
CA GLU A 108 24.79 -12.10 -3.19
C GLU A 108 24.47 -10.65 -2.77
N PRO A 109 23.36 -10.39 -2.07
CA PRO A 109 22.97 -9.03 -1.69
C PRO A 109 23.88 -8.44 -0.62
N ASP A 110 24.18 -7.13 -0.76
CA ASP A 110 24.81 -6.32 0.29
C ASP A 110 23.77 -5.81 1.30
N LEU A 111 22.51 -5.66 0.85
CA LEU A 111 21.38 -5.17 1.63
C LEU A 111 20.11 -5.89 1.22
N ILE A 112 19.30 -6.27 2.20
CA ILE A 112 17.93 -6.71 1.99
C ILE A 112 16.99 -5.62 2.49
N VAL A 113 15.95 -5.31 1.68
CA VAL A 113 14.83 -4.43 2.07
C VAL A 113 13.56 -5.27 2.03
N ALA A 114 12.93 -5.48 3.16
CA ALA A 114 11.72 -6.27 3.29
C ALA A 114 10.52 -5.38 3.62
N GLU A 115 9.42 -5.57 2.92
CA GLU A 115 8.14 -5.01 3.33
C GLU A 115 7.75 -5.59 4.70
N ALA A 116 7.08 -4.80 5.54
CA ALA A 116 6.90 -5.12 6.97
C ALA A 116 6.11 -6.41 7.25
N LEU A 117 5.30 -6.89 6.30
CA LEU A 117 4.59 -8.18 6.38
C LEU A 117 5.19 -9.26 5.48
N ASP A 118 6.33 -9.02 4.81
CA ASP A 118 7.12 -10.09 4.19
C ASP A 118 8.18 -10.57 5.18
N PHE A 119 7.94 -11.69 5.82
CA PHE A 119 8.85 -12.30 6.79
C PHE A 119 9.90 -13.21 6.15
N VAL A 120 9.78 -13.49 4.85
CA VAL A 120 10.79 -14.25 4.10
C VAL A 120 12.09 -13.46 4.00
N GLY A 121 12.03 -12.16 3.70
CA GLY A 121 13.20 -11.30 3.58
C GLY A 121 14.07 -11.26 4.84
N PRO A 122 13.52 -10.97 6.03
CA PRO A 122 14.25 -11.04 7.31
C PRO A 122 14.88 -12.40 7.59
N MET A 123 14.18 -13.49 7.30
CA MET A 123 14.73 -14.85 7.49
C MET A 123 15.86 -15.16 6.52
N VAL A 124 15.78 -14.70 5.27
CA VAL A 124 16.87 -14.82 4.29
C VAL A 124 18.08 -13.97 4.73
N ALA A 125 17.83 -12.75 5.24
CA ALA A 125 18.89 -11.88 5.78
C ALA A 125 19.65 -12.57 6.93
N ASP A 126 18.93 -13.16 7.88
CA ASP A 126 19.52 -13.91 8.99
C ASP A 126 20.30 -15.12 8.50
N ALA A 127 19.77 -15.89 7.54
CA ALA A 127 20.41 -17.09 6.98
C ALA A 127 21.73 -16.77 6.23
N LEU A 128 21.84 -15.57 5.66
CA LEU A 128 23.03 -15.12 4.92
C LEU A 128 23.96 -14.23 5.73
N GLY A 129 23.51 -13.74 6.88
CA GLY A 129 24.27 -12.78 7.68
C GLY A 129 24.37 -11.40 7.02
N VAL A 130 23.35 -11.01 6.25
CA VAL A 130 23.29 -9.74 5.50
C VAL A 130 22.43 -8.75 6.30
N PRO A 131 22.83 -7.46 6.40
CA PRO A 131 22.00 -6.43 7.02
C PRO A 131 20.70 -6.23 6.28
N TYR A 132 19.61 -5.87 7.03
CA TYR A 132 18.34 -5.62 6.40
C TYR A 132 17.59 -4.42 6.96
N ALA A 133 16.76 -3.84 6.11
CA ALA A 133 15.82 -2.80 6.45
C ALA A 133 14.39 -3.32 6.35
N THR A 134 13.53 -2.96 7.29
CA THR A 134 12.09 -3.16 7.19
C THR A 134 11.42 -1.88 6.70
N MET A 135 10.49 -2.02 5.76
CA MET A 135 9.73 -0.90 5.19
C MET A 135 8.21 -1.14 5.34
N PRO A 136 7.53 -0.52 6.29
CA PRO A 136 6.08 -0.54 6.33
C PRO A 136 5.49 0.29 5.17
N PHE A 137 4.22 0.07 4.88
CA PHE A 137 3.50 0.81 3.84
C PHE A 137 2.51 1.86 4.39
N GLY A 138 2.34 1.94 5.73
CA GLY A 138 1.43 2.87 6.40
C GLY A 138 1.72 2.97 7.89
N PRO A 139 0.73 3.38 8.71
CA PRO A 139 0.84 3.42 10.16
C PRO A 139 1.23 2.07 10.76
N ALA A 140 1.93 2.09 11.88
CA ALA A 140 2.28 0.87 12.61
C ALA A 140 1.05 0.06 13.00
N LEU A 141 1.17 -1.25 12.97
CA LEU A 141 0.12 -2.15 13.43
C LEU A 141 -0.12 -1.98 14.94
N PRO A 142 -1.37 -2.08 15.42
CA PRO A 142 -1.67 -2.10 16.84
C PRO A 142 -0.96 -3.26 17.57
N SER A 143 -0.50 -3.01 18.81
CA SER A 143 0.30 -3.97 19.59
C SER A 143 -0.23 -5.40 19.64
N PRO A 144 -1.54 -5.66 19.87
CA PRO A 144 -2.04 -7.05 19.91
C PRO A 144 -1.84 -7.79 18.59
N PHE A 145 -1.95 -7.09 17.46
CA PHE A 145 -1.75 -7.66 16.14
C PHE A 145 -0.25 -7.91 15.84
N ALA A 146 0.60 -6.95 16.19
CA ALA A 146 2.04 -7.07 16.06
C ALA A 146 2.61 -8.22 16.91
N GLU A 147 2.08 -8.46 18.11
CA GLU A 147 2.49 -9.56 18.99
C GLU A 147 2.16 -10.94 18.40
N LEU A 148 1.00 -11.09 17.75
CA LEU A 148 0.64 -12.34 17.08
C LEU A 148 1.61 -12.65 15.92
N PHE A 149 1.94 -11.66 15.10
CA PHE A 149 2.97 -11.82 14.06
C PHE A 149 4.32 -12.20 14.66
N ALA A 150 4.78 -11.48 15.67
CA ALA A 150 6.07 -11.75 16.31
C ALA A 150 6.14 -13.18 16.85
N ALA A 151 5.07 -13.69 17.46
CA ALA A 151 5.01 -15.05 17.98
C ALA A 151 5.11 -16.11 16.86
N GLU A 152 4.39 -15.93 15.72
CA GLU A 152 4.46 -16.89 14.62
C GLU A 152 5.79 -16.82 13.88
N VAL A 153 6.33 -15.62 13.65
CA VAL A 153 7.64 -15.44 13.06
C VAL A 153 8.74 -16.11 13.91
N ALA A 154 8.68 -15.96 15.25
CA ALA A 154 9.62 -16.63 16.14
C ALA A 154 9.58 -18.16 15.99
N ARG A 155 8.36 -18.75 15.94
CA ARG A 155 8.17 -20.18 15.69
C ARG A 155 8.72 -20.61 14.32
N ALA A 156 8.46 -19.80 13.29
CA ALA A 156 8.93 -20.09 11.94
C ALA A 156 10.47 -20.04 11.83
N CYS A 157 11.12 -19.11 12.53
CA CYS A 157 12.57 -19.03 12.65
C CYS A 157 13.14 -20.25 13.39
N GLU A 158 12.56 -20.60 14.53
CA GLU A 158 13.00 -21.76 15.34
C GLU A 158 12.98 -23.07 14.52
N ARG A 159 11.88 -23.30 13.77
CA ARG A 159 11.78 -24.45 12.85
C ARG A 159 12.90 -24.52 11.81
N ARG A 160 13.54 -23.38 11.49
CA ARG A 160 14.59 -23.24 10.47
C ARG A 160 15.99 -23.05 11.06
N GLY A 161 16.14 -23.02 12.39
CA GLY A 161 17.41 -22.77 13.08
C GLY A 161 17.91 -21.34 12.89
N LEU A 162 17.03 -20.37 12.68
CA LEU A 162 17.31 -18.94 12.51
C LEU A 162 17.13 -18.17 13.83
N ARG A 163 17.79 -17.01 13.95
CA ARG A 163 17.79 -16.19 15.18
C ARG A 163 16.68 -15.17 15.25
N CYS A 164 16.03 -14.82 14.12
CA CYS A 164 15.09 -13.70 14.02
C CYS A 164 15.69 -12.37 14.50
N ASN A 165 16.75 -11.93 13.87
CA ASN A 165 17.37 -10.66 14.17
C ASN A 165 16.40 -9.50 13.91
N LEU A 166 16.53 -8.41 14.67
CA LEU A 166 15.81 -7.17 14.40
C LEU A 166 16.41 -6.46 13.17
N PRO A 167 15.65 -5.64 12.46
CA PRO A 167 16.16 -4.86 11.34
C PRO A 167 17.21 -3.84 11.81
N ASP A 168 18.22 -3.61 10.97
CA ASP A 168 19.21 -2.54 11.18
C ASP A 168 18.57 -1.16 10.96
N TRP A 169 17.62 -1.08 10.02
CA TRP A 169 16.87 0.14 9.72
C TRP A 169 15.36 -0.12 9.59
N TYR A 170 14.59 0.89 9.98
CA TYR A 170 13.14 0.95 9.81
C TYR A 170 12.82 2.15 8.93
N LEU A 171 12.40 1.89 7.68
CA LEU A 171 12.16 2.91 6.65
C LEU A 171 10.70 3.35 6.70
N ASP A 172 10.42 4.43 7.41
CA ASP A 172 9.05 4.82 7.79
C ASP A 172 8.43 5.83 6.81
N PRO A 173 7.43 5.43 5.99
CA PRO A 173 6.72 6.34 5.11
C PRO A 173 5.58 7.11 5.81
N CYS A 174 5.26 6.77 7.06
CA CYS A 174 4.14 7.36 7.77
C CYS A 174 4.55 8.67 8.43
N PRO A 175 3.88 9.80 8.12
CA PRO A 175 4.13 11.06 8.82
C PRO A 175 3.67 10.98 10.28
N PRO A 176 4.28 11.72 11.21
CA PRO A 176 4.00 11.64 12.65
C PRO A 176 2.52 11.79 13.01
N SER A 177 1.81 12.69 12.33
CA SER A 177 0.37 12.93 12.59
C SER A 177 -0.54 11.76 12.24
N LEU A 178 -0.08 10.80 11.43
CA LEU A 178 -0.82 9.59 11.06
C LEU A 178 -0.39 8.36 11.85
N GLN A 179 0.69 8.41 12.63
CA GLN A 179 1.10 7.28 13.47
C GLN A 179 0.14 7.07 14.64
N CYS A 180 0.10 5.85 15.14
CA CYS A 180 -0.66 5.54 16.35
C CYS A 180 -0.10 6.33 17.55
N PRO A 181 -0.95 6.84 18.47
CA PRO A 181 -0.50 7.68 19.58
C PRO A 181 0.56 7.03 20.48
N ASP A 182 0.44 5.71 20.68
CA ASP A 182 1.32 4.94 21.57
C ASP A 182 2.53 4.34 20.81
N TRP A 183 2.64 4.62 19.49
CA TRP A 183 3.76 4.11 18.71
C TRP A 183 5.07 4.80 19.10
N GLN A 184 6.07 3.97 19.33
CA GLN A 184 7.43 4.43 19.57
C GLN A 184 8.32 4.10 18.39
N ALA A 185 9.04 5.11 17.90
CA ALA A 185 9.96 4.93 16.79
C ALA A 185 11.04 3.89 17.13
N PRO A 186 11.19 2.82 16.34
CA PRO A 186 12.23 1.83 16.57
C PRO A 186 13.62 2.44 16.36
N LYS A 187 14.62 1.80 16.97
CA LYS A 187 16.03 2.16 16.73
C LYS A 187 16.34 1.98 15.23
N GLY A 188 17.11 2.90 14.67
CA GLY A 188 17.44 2.86 13.24
C GLY A 188 16.33 3.39 12.32
N ARG A 189 15.29 4.06 12.86
CA ARG A 189 14.25 4.70 12.03
C ARG A 189 14.85 5.77 11.13
N ILE A 190 14.52 5.65 9.85
CA ILE A 190 14.76 6.66 8.81
C ILE A 190 13.39 6.99 8.21
N GLY A 191 12.98 8.26 8.22
CA GLY A 191 11.79 8.67 7.47
C GLY A 191 12.00 8.45 5.97
N LEU A 192 10.95 8.06 5.27
CA LEU A 192 10.97 7.89 3.82
C LEU A 192 9.74 8.57 3.23
N ARG A 193 9.91 9.55 2.35
CA ARG A 193 8.79 10.24 1.72
C ARG A 193 7.96 9.27 0.89
N PRO A 194 6.68 9.06 1.23
CA PRO A 194 5.79 8.24 0.42
C PRO A 194 5.46 8.95 -0.90
N GLU A 195 5.43 8.20 -1.99
CA GLU A 195 5.07 8.71 -3.31
C GLU A 195 3.81 8.01 -3.81
N ALA A 196 2.87 8.78 -4.39
CA ALA A 196 1.80 8.19 -5.18
C ALA A 196 2.42 7.44 -6.37
N PHE A 197 1.93 6.23 -6.63
CA PHE A 197 2.50 5.39 -7.69
C PHE A 197 2.47 6.10 -9.04
N ARG A 198 3.62 6.14 -9.70
CA ARG A 198 3.83 6.61 -11.08
C ARG A 198 4.55 5.52 -11.89
N ARG A 199 4.28 5.43 -13.18
CA ARG A 199 5.08 4.56 -14.07
C ARG A 199 6.40 5.23 -14.41
N ASP A 200 7.46 4.43 -14.56
CA ASP A 200 8.75 4.93 -15.06
C ASP A 200 8.58 5.54 -16.47
N GLY A 201 9.17 6.70 -16.72
CA GLY A 201 9.08 7.39 -18.02
C GLY A 201 7.75 8.10 -18.32
N ALA A 202 6.78 8.13 -17.42
CA ALA A 202 5.44 8.70 -17.65
C ALA A 202 5.33 10.24 -17.52
N ALA A 203 6.43 10.96 -17.52
CA ALA A 203 6.43 12.43 -17.36
C ALA A 203 5.58 13.18 -18.42
N GLY A 204 5.32 12.57 -19.59
CA GLY A 204 4.47 13.15 -20.64
C GLY A 204 2.98 12.80 -20.55
N ALA A 205 2.60 11.77 -19.80
CA ALA A 205 1.19 11.31 -19.70
C ALA A 205 0.32 12.19 -18.78
N ARG A 206 0.95 13.01 -17.95
CA ARG A 206 0.30 13.90 -16.99
C ARG A 206 -0.62 14.95 -17.64
N ALA A 207 -0.29 15.41 -18.84
CA ALA A 207 -1.08 16.39 -19.57
C ALA A 207 -2.34 15.81 -20.23
N ALA A 208 -2.44 14.49 -20.40
CA ALA A 208 -3.56 13.85 -21.12
C ALA A 208 -4.81 13.66 -20.27
N LEU A 209 -4.73 13.71 -18.94
CA LEU A 209 -5.85 13.53 -18.02
C LEU A 209 -6.40 14.87 -17.46
N ALA A 210 -5.80 15.99 -17.80
CA ALA A 210 -6.30 17.32 -17.46
C ALA A 210 -7.47 17.67 -18.39
N GLY A 211 -8.66 17.11 -18.11
CA GLY A 211 -9.91 17.56 -18.75
C GLY A 211 -10.27 19.00 -18.35
N GLU A 212 -10.99 19.72 -19.21
CA GLU A 212 -11.51 21.04 -18.85
C GLU A 212 -12.33 20.95 -17.56
N ARG A 213 -12.09 21.86 -16.63
CA ARG A 213 -12.91 21.95 -15.40
C ARG A 213 -14.22 22.64 -15.72
N THR A 214 -15.33 21.97 -15.43
CA THR A 214 -16.68 22.53 -15.65
C THR A 214 -17.11 23.49 -14.54
N GLY A 215 -16.29 23.65 -13.49
CA GLY A 215 -16.64 24.42 -12.29
C GLY A 215 -17.22 23.56 -11.16
N ARG A 216 -17.53 22.29 -11.43
CA ARG A 216 -17.94 21.32 -10.40
C ARG A 216 -16.78 20.81 -9.58
N ALA A 217 -17.08 20.38 -8.34
CA ALA A 217 -16.10 19.64 -7.54
C ALA A 217 -15.82 18.27 -8.15
N ARG A 218 -14.54 17.89 -8.24
CA ARG A 218 -14.10 16.62 -8.81
C ARG A 218 -13.71 15.62 -7.71
N VAL A 219 -14.42 14.50 -7.68
CA VAL A 219 -14.24 13.41 -6.74
C VAL A 219 -13.46 12.29 -7.41
N LEU A 220 -12.31 11.90 -6.86
CA LEU A 220 -11.69 10.62 -7.22
C LEU A 220 -12.28 9.52 -6.34
N ALA A 221 -12.98 8.57 -6.94
CA ALA A 221 -13.51 7.38 -6.28
C ALA A 221 -12.64 6.17 -6.63
N THR A 222 -11.94 5.62 -5.62
CA THR A 222 -11.00 4.50 -5.79
C THR A 222 -11.16 3.46 -4.70
N PHE A 223 -11.41 2.21 -5.09
CA PHE A 223 -11.78 1.12 -4.19
C PHE A 223 -10.67 0.05 -4.05
N GLY A 224 -9.45 0.38 -4.48
CA GLY A 224 -8.28 -0.50 -4.38
C GLY A 224 -8.30 -1.65 -5.38
N THR A 225 -7.52 -2.70 -5.06
CA THR A 225 -7.30 -3.85 -5.97
C THR A 225 -7.95 -5.15 -5.48
N LEU A 226 -8.38 -5.22 -4.20
CA LEU A 226 -8.85 -6.47 -3.57
C LEU A 226 -10.37 -6.51 -3.29
N PHE A 227 -11.01 -5.38 -2.96
CA PHE A 227 -12.39 -5.34 -2.45
C PHE A 227 -13.35 -4.62 -3.39
N ALA A 228 -13.24 -4.84 -4.70
CA ALA A 228 -14.08 -4.20 -5.69
C ALA A 228 -15.45 -4.93 -5.85
N ASP A 229 -16.37 -4.73 -4.90
CA ASP A 229 -17.77 -5.13 -5.08
C ASP A 229 -18.49 -4.12 -5.99
N THR A 230 -18.72 -4.50 -7.25
CA THR A 230 -19.35 -3.65 -8.26
C THR A 230 -20.75 -3.20 -7.87
N CYS A 231 -21.53 -4.03 -7.15
CA CYS A 231 -22.86 -3.64 -6.67
C CYS A 231 -22.78 -2.52 -5.63
N TYR A 232 -21.82 -2.63 -4.71
CA TYR A 232 -21.60 -1.58 -3.71
C TYR A 232 -21.08 -0.28 -4.36
N ILE A 233 -20.13 -0.38 -5.28
CA ILE A 233 -19.61 0.78 -6.01
C ILE A 233 -20.72 1.48 -6.81
N ASN A 234 -21.57 0.73 -7.50
CA ASN A 234 -22.74 1.28 -8.21
C ASN A 234 -23.69 2.02 -7.26
N SER A 235 -23.92 1.49 -6.07
CA SER A 235 -24.78 2.17 -5.07
C SER A 235 -24.16 3.50 -4.62
N LEU A 236 -22.84 3.53 -4.37
CA LEU A 236 -22.12 4.77 -4.02
C LEU A 236 -22.16 5.79 -5.16
N LEU A 237 -21.96 5.35 -6.41
CA LEU A 237 -22.07 6.22 -7.59
C LEU A 237 -23.45 6.87 -7.68
N THR A 238 -24.51 6.10 -7.44
CA THR A 238 -25.89 6.63 -7.44
C THR A 238 -26.04 7.75 -6.40
N GLY A 239 -25.51 7.56 -5.19
CA GLY A 239 -25.51 8.59 -4.15
C GLY A 239 -24.73 9.85 -4.54
N LEU A 240 -23.51 9.68 -5.08
CA LEU A 240 -22.67 10.80 -5.54
C LEU A 240 -23.30 11.57 -6.70
N LEU A 241 -23.95 10.88 -7.64
CA LEU A 241 -24.59 11.50 -8.81
C LEU A 241 -25.87 12.26 -8.47
N ALA A 242 -26.45 12.03 -7.30
CA ALA A 242 -27.52 12.86 -6.76
C ALA A 242 -27.04 14.28 -6.40
N GLN A 243 -25.72 14.46 -6.22
CA GLN A 243 -25.06 15.75 -6.04
C GLN A 243 -24.46 16.25 -7.37
N ASP A 244 -23.97 17.49 -7.40
CA ASP A 244 -23.40 18.09 -8.61
C ASP A 244 -21.87 17.92 -8.67
N PHE A 245 -21.40 16.65 -8.65
CA PHE A 245 -19.98 16.30 -8.74
C PHE A 245 -19.58 15.80 -10.12
N GLU A 246 -18.31 15.99 -10.50
CA GLU A 246 -17.61 15.19 -11.50
C GLU A 246 -16.89 14.04 -10.78
N ILE A 247 -16.97 12.84 -11.34
CA ILE A 247 -16.43 11.64 -10.70
C ILE A 247 -15.38 11.02 -11.60
N ARG A 248 -14.19 10.80 -11.08
CA ARG A 248 -13.21 9.87 -11.64
C ARG A 248 -13.30 8.56 -10.88
N LEU A 249 -13.70 7.49 -11.57
CA LEU A 249 -13.83 6.16 -10.96
C LEU A 249 -12.74 5.23 -11.45
N THR A 250 -11.99 4.63 -10.52
CA THR A 250 -11.09 3.54 -10.87
C THR A 250 -11.81 2.19 -10.81
N LEU A 251 -11.61 1.37 -11.84
CA LEU A 251 -12.22 0.05 -11.97
C LEU A 251 -11.44 -1.08 -11.26
N GLY A 252 -10.29 -0.75 -10.67
CA GLY A 252 -9.41 -1.74 -10.06
C GLY A 252 -8.76 -2.67 -11.11
N LEU A 253 -8.58 -3.94 -10.76
CA LEU A 253 -7.93 -4.93 -11.64
C LEU A 253 -8.90 -5.83 -12.40
N THR A 254 -10.13 -5.97 -11.92
CA THR A 254 -11.08 -7.01 -12.38
C THR A 254 -12.37 -6.46 -12.97
N ALA A 255 -12.79 -5.26 -12.59
CA ALA A 255 -14.02 -4.66 -13.11
C ALA A 255 -13.81 -4.00 -14.47
N ALA A 256 -14.85 -4.01 -15.30
CA ALA A 256 -14.91 -3.31 -16.56
C ALA A 256 -15.99 -2.21 -16.51
N GLU A 257 -15.90 -1.20 -17.39
CA GLU A 257 -16.91 -0.15 -17.48
C GLU A 257 -18.33 -0.69 -17.69
N ALA A 258 -18.44 -1.80 -18.44
CA ALA A 258 -19.71 -2.48 -18.69
C ALA A 258 -20.39 -3.05 -17.43
N ASP A 259 -19.62 -3.24 -16.34
CA ASP A 259 -20.17 -3.72 -15.05
C ASP A 259 -20.93 -2.62 -14.30
N PHE A 260 -20.82 -1.38 -14.77
CA PHE A 260 -21.50 -0.24 -14.16
C PHE A 260 -22.74 0.14 -14.96
N SER A 261 -23.89 0.10 -14.29
CA SER A 261 -25.19 0.39 -14.90
C SER A 261 -25.34 1.89 -15.17
N GLY A 262 -25.39 2.24 -16.45
CA GLY A 262 -25.66 3.58 -16.94
C GLY A 262 -24.42 4.31 -17.45
N HIS A 263 -24.57 4.93 -18.61
CA HIS A 263 -23.60 5.91 -19.09
C HIS A 263 -23.91 7.24 -18.40
N TYR A 264 -23.01 7.63 -17.51
CA TYR A 264 -23.15 8.89 -16.78
C TYR A 264 -22.20 9.93 -17.39
N ASP A 265 -22.72 10.99 -17.98
CA ASP A 265 -21.93 12.10 -18.57
C ASP A 265 -20.94 12.75 -17.59
N ARG A 266 -21.10 12.51 -16.28
CA ARG A 266 -20.27 13.07 -15.20
C ARG A 266 -19.31 12.06 -14.57
N VAL A 267 -19.21 10.83 -15.11
CA VAL A 267 -18.30 9.78 -14.61
C VAL A 267 -17.29 9.45 -15.69
N GLU A 268 -16.02 9.62 -15.36
CA GLU A 268 -14.89 9.18 -16.17
C GLU A 268 -14.30 7.90 -15.56
N TYR A 269 -14.24 6.83 -16.37
CA TYR A 269 -13.81 5.50 -15.92
C TYR A 269 -12.35 5.27 -16.24
N PHE A 270 -11.60 4.77 -15.27
CA PHE A 270 -10.17 4.46 -15.39
C PHE A 270 -9.91 3.00 -15.03
N GLY A 271 -9.26 2.27 -15.91
CA GLY A 271 -8.64 0.98 -15.56
C GLY A 271 -7.50 1.17 -14.54
N PHE A 272 -6.60 0.21 -14.42
CA PHE A 272 -5.44 0.32 -13.54
C PHE A 272 -4.49 1.44 -14.01
N THR A 273 -4.72 2.63 -13.48
CA THR A 273 -4.00 3.88 -13.82
C THR A 273 -3.13 4.30 -12.63
N PRO A 274 -1.91 4.80 -12.87
CA PRO A 274 -1.05 5.31 -11.81
C PRO A 274 -1.74 6.42 -11.00
N LEU A 275 -1.68 6.28 -9.67
CA LEU A 275 -2.40 7.16 -8.75
C LEU A 275 -1.95 8.62 -8.86
N ASP A 276 -0.67 8.88 -9.15
CA ASP A 276 -0.13 10.22 -9.31
C ASP A 276 -0.83 11.04 -10.39
N GLN A 277 -1.28 10.36 -11.47
CA GLN A 277 -2.02 10.97 -12.57
C GLN A 277 -3.48 11.24 -12.19
N LEU A 278 -4.09 10.33 -11.43
CA LEU A 278 -5.49 10.43 -11.02
C LEU A 278 -5.73 11.53 -9.97
N LEU A 279 -4.71 11.83 -9.15
CA LEU A 279 -4.80 12.84 -8.09
C LEU A 279 -4.67 14.29 -8.59
N ASP A 280 -4.24 14.50 -9.83
CA ASP A 280 -4.18 15.85 -10.39
C ASP A 280 -5.60 16.38 -10.67
N ASP A 281 -5.85 17.65 -10.33
CA ASP A 281 -7.16 18.35 -10.46
C ASP A 281 -8.33 17.71 -9.70
N VAL A 282 -8.06 16.99 -8.62
CA VAL A 282 -9.06 16.40 -7.73
C VAL A 282 -9.26 17.29 -6.51
N ASP A 283 -10.50 17.37 -6.03
CA ASP A 283 -10.83 18.17 -4.85
C ASP A 283 -10.97 17.32 -3.58
N VAL A 284 -11.38 16.05 -3.70
CA VAL A 284 -11.53 15.09 -2.61
C VAL A 284 -11.33 13.67 -3.12
N VAL A 285 -10.86 12.78 -2.25
CA VAL A 285 -10.69 11.35 -2.56
C VAL A 285 -11.66 10.53 -1.73
N LEU A 286 -12.57 9.80 -2.40
CA LEU A 286 -13.37 8.73 -1.80
C LEU A 286 -12.64 7.39 -2.00
N THR A 287 -12.35 6.69 -0.90
CA THR A 287 -11.55 5.47 -0.96
C THR A 287 -11.94 4.48 0.13
N VAL A 288 -11.60 3.20 -0.07
CA VAL A 288 -11.67 2.20 1.01
C VAL A 288 -10.56 2.39 2.08
N GLY A 289 -9.54 3.20 1.81
CA GLY A 289 -8.53 3.54 2.82
C GLY A 289 -7.26 2.70 2.76
N GLY A 290 -6.91 2.10 1.62
CA GLY A 290 -5.60 1.47 1.45
C GLY A 290 -4.47 2.49 1.65
N ALA A 291 -3.39 2.10 2.36
CA ALA A 291 -2.33 3.01 2.79
C ALA A 291 -1.71 3.83 1.66
N GLY A 292 -1.43 3.21 0.50
CA GLY A 292 -0.86 3.92 -0.66
C GLY A 292 -1.77 5.02 -1.20
N THR A 293 -3.10 4.81 -1.20
CA THR A 293 -4.06 5.83 -1.61
C THR A 293 -4.17 6.95 -0.58
N VAL A 294 -4.22 6.61 0.70
CA VAL A 294 -4.30 7.59 1.80
C VAL A 294 -3.06 8.49 1.80
N LEU A 295 -1.87 7.89 1.80
CA LEU A 295 -0.62 8.66 1.79
C LEU A 295 -0.45 9.45 0.49
N GLY A 296 -0.82 8.87 -0.66
CA GLY A 296 -0.79 9.55 -1.95
C GLY A 296 -1.70 10.78 -1.99
N ALA A 297 -2.95 10.66 -1.54
CA ALA A 297 -3.89 11.78 -1.46
C ALA A 297 -3.41 12.87 -0.49
N LEU A 298 -2.98 12.48 0.72
CA LEU A 298 -2.49 13.41 1.73
C LEU A 298 -1.19 14.09 1.32
N SER A 299 -0.32 13.43 0.55
CA SER A 299 0.88 14.08 -0.01
C SER A 299 0.57 15.26 -0.95
N ARG A 300 -0.64 15.27 -1.53
CA ARG A 300 -1.19 16.35 -2.36
C ARG A 300 -2.03 17.35 -1.57
N GLY A 301 -2.20 17.15 -0.25
CA GLY A 301 -3.08 17.98 0.58
C GLY A 301 -4.57 17.78 0.26
N LEU A 302 -4.95 16.63 -0.28
CA LEU A 302 -6.32 16.28 -0.62
C LEU A 302 -7.00 15.64 0.60
N PRO A 303 -8.17 16.16 1.03
CA PRO A 303 -8.94 15.53 2.09
C PRO A 303 -9.64 14.26 1.59
N LEU A 304 -10.05 13.39 2.53
CA LEU A 304 -10.58 12.07 2.22
C LEU A 304 -11.98 11.83 2.79
N VAL A 305 -12.73 10.97 2.08
CA VAL A 305 -13.85 10.22 2.65
C VAL A 305 -13.47 8.74 2.56
N VAL A 306 -13.50 8.03 3.71
CA VAL A 306 -13.00 6.66 3.77
C VAL A 306 -14.10 5.69 4.19
N THR A 307 -14.34 4.66 3.35
CA THR A 307 -15.34 3.59 3.56
C THR A 307 -14.63 2.24 3.65
N PRO A 308 -13.97 1.93 4.79
CA PRO A 308 -13.12 0.74 4.90
C PRO A 308 -13.92 -0.55 4.76
N GLN A 309 -13.32 -1.55 4.13
CA GLN A 309 -13.92 -2.87 3.95
C GLN A 309 -13.19 -3.96 4.77
N GLY A 310 -11.87 -3.85 4.95
CA GLY A 310 -11.06 -4.83 5.67
C GLY A 310 -9.56 -4.52 5.63
N ALA A 311 -8.74 -5.48 5.98
CA ALA A 311 -7.28 -5.39 6.05
C ALA A 311 -6.79 -4.21 6.94
N ASP A 312 -5.84 -3.42 6.45
CA ASP A 312 -5.28 -2.22 7.11
C ASP A 312 -6.19 -0.99 7.04
N GLN A 313 -7.25 -1.04 6.23
CA GLN A 313 -8.10 0.11 5.92
C GLN A 313 -8.77 0.73 7.16
N PRO A 314 -9.30 -0.04 8.16
CA PRO A 314 -9.85 0.53 9.38
C PRO A 314 -8.82 1.30 10.21
N ILE A 315 -7.56 0.84 10.21
CA ILE A 315 -6.46 1.53 10.90
C ILE A 315 -6.20 2.87 10.21
N ASN A 316 -6.02 2.86 8.90
CA ASN A 316 -5.80 4.06 8.11
C ASN A 316 -6.97 5.06 8.26
N ALA A 317 -8.23 4.58 8.18
CA ALA A 317 -9.41 5.39 8.39
C ALA A 317 -9.40 6.07 9.76
N SER A 318 -9.10 5.33 10.83
CA SER A 318 -9.04 5.89 12.18
C SER A 318 -7.99 7.00 12.30
N ARG A 319 -6.86 6.86 11.62
CA ARG A 319 -5.78 7.87 11.63
C ARG A 319 -6.16 9.11 10.82
N VAL A 320 -6.82 8.95 9.66
CA VAL A 320 -7.36 10.05 8.86
C VAL A 320 -8.38 10.86 9.67
N ALA A 321 -9.31 10.19 10.37
CA ALA A 321 -10.29 10.85 11.23
C ALA A 321 -9.63 11.59 12.40
N ALA A 322 -8.70 10.94 13.10
CA ALA A 322 -7.99 11.52 14.25
C ALA A 322 -7.16 12.76 13.84
N ALA A 323 -6.58 12.75 12.65
CA ALA A 323 -5.84 13.89 12.11
C ALA A 323 -6.75 15.02 11.56
N GLY A 324 -8.06 14.80 11.50
CA GLY A 324 -9.04 15.74 10.96
C GLY A 324 -8.92 15.96 9.45
N ALA A 325 -8.32 15.01 8.73
CA ALA A 325 -8.07 15.11 7.29
C ALA A 325 -9.20 14.51 6.44
N GLY A 326 -10.29 14.05 7.05
CA GLY A 326 -11.42 13.49 6.33
C GLY A 326 -12.51 12.94 7.24
N ILE A 327 -13.58 12.45 6.62
CA ILE A 327 -14.70 11.73 7.25
C ILE A 327 -14.56 10.26 6.96
N THR A 328 -14.77 9.41 7.97
CA THR A 328 -14.61 7.96 7.86
C THR A 328 -15.84 7.23 8.37
N PHE A 329 -16.11 6.09 7.76
CA PHE A 329 -17.22 5.22 8.15
C PHE A 329 -16.70 3.98 8.89
N PRO A 330 -17.55 3.29 9.67
CA PRO A 330 -17.22 1.97 10.17
C PRO A 330 -16.92 0.97 9.04
N PRO A 331 -16.15 -0.09 9.29
CA PRO A 331 -15.94 -1.15 8.30
C PRO A 331 -17.26 -1.75 7.82
N GLY A 332 -17.33 -2.04 6.51
CA GLY A 332 -18.50 -2.61 5.85
C GLY A 332 -19.14 -1.65 4.85
N ARG A 333 -20.42 -1.85 4.57
CA ARG A 333 -21.16 -1.03 3.58
C ARG A 333 -21.70 0.24 4.23
N ALA A 334 -21.13 1.38 3.86
CA ALA A 334 -21.68 2.68 4.23
C ALA A 334 -22.92 3.00 3.38
N ASP A 335 -23.87 3.74 3.96
CA ASP A 335 -25.05 4.23 3.22
C ASP A 335 -24.63 5.24 2.14
N PRO A 336 -25.07 5.05 0.88
CA PRO A 336 -24.67 5.90 -0.24
C PRO A 336 -25.00 7.38 -0.05
N GLY A 337 -26.18 7.69 0.52
CA GLY A 337 -26.58 9.07 0.80
C GLY A 337 -25.66 9.72 1.84
N SER A 338 -25.37 9.01 2.93
CA SER A 338 -24.44 9.48 3.97
C SER A 338 -23.03 9.69 3.43
N VAL A 339 -22.57 8.85 2.48
CA VAL A 339 -21.24 9.02 1.85
C VAL A 339 -21.23 10.28 0.98
N ALA A 340 -22.29 10.53 0.19
CA ALA A 340 -22.42 11.74 -0.63
C ALA A 340 -22.44 13.03 0.23
N GLU A 341 -23.18 13.02 1.34
CA GLU A 341 -23.20 14.12 2.32
C GLU A 341 -21.81 14.32 2.98
N ALA A 342 -21.09 13.24 3.26
CA ALA A 342 -19.73 13.34 3.77
C ALA A 342 -18.77 13.98 2.76
N VAL A 343 -18.88 13.63 1.48
CA VAL A 343 -18.09 14.25 0.39
C VAL A 343 -18.39 15.76 0.33
N GLU A 344 -19.66 16.16 0.32
CA GLU A 344 -20.07 17.58 0.32
C GLU A 344 -19.55 18.31 1.58
N THR A 345 -19.64 17.67 2.75
CA THR A 345 -19.15 18.23 4.01
C THR A 345 -17.65 18.47 3.94
N VAL A 346 -16.87 17.50 3.47
CA VAL A 346 -15.42 17.60 3.33
C VAL A 346 -15.00 18.70 2.35
N LEU A 347 -15.77 18.88 1.27
CA LEU A 347 -15.54 19.92 0.26
C LEU A 347 -15.86 21.34 0.78
N THR A 348 -16.93 21.48 1.57
CA THR A 348 -17.44 22.79 2.02
C THR A 348 -16.80 23.28 3.31
N ARG A 349 -16.26 22.38 4.14
CA ARG A 349 -15.58 22.73 5.40
C ARG A 349 -14.09 22.80 5.22
N PRO A 350 -13.48 24.01 5.30
CA PRO A 350 -12.06 24.21 5.00
C PRO A 350 -11.10 23.50 5.96
N GLU A 351 -11.55 23.15 7.16
CA GLU A 351 -10.72 22.47 8.18
C GLU A 351 -10.14 21.14 7.73
N TYR A 352 -10.90 20.35 6.92
CA TYR A 352 -10.41 19.08 6.38
C TYR A 352 -9.25 19.28 5.41
N ARG A 353 -9.39 20.23 4.49
CA ARG A 353 -8.32 20.57 3.54
C ARG A 353 -7.10 21.15 4.25
N GLN A 354 -7.30 22.01 5.24
CA GLN A 354 -6.21 22.56 6.03
C GLN A 354 -5.43 21.47 6.77
N SER A 355 -6.15 20.49 7.33
CA SER A 355 -5.52 19.32 7.97
C SER A 355 -4.73 18.48 6.98
N ALA A 356 -5.32 18.15 5.81
CA ALA A 356 -4.62 17.44 4.75
C ALA A 356 -3.37 18.19 4.26
N GLN A 357 -3.41 19.52 4.16
CA GLN A 357 -2.27 20.37 3.79
C GLN A 357 -1.17 20.38 4.86
N ARG A 358 -1.52 20.32 6.15
CA ARG A 358 -0.52 20.17 7.24
C ARG A 358 0.20 18.83 7.11
N ILE A 359 -0.54 17.74 6.86
CA ILE A 359 0.06 16.41 6.65
C ILE A 359 0.93 16.40 5.38
N ALA A 360 0.50 17.07 4.30
CA ALA A 360 1.32 17.22 3.10
C ALA A 360 2.65 17.94 3.39
N ALA A 361 2.66 18.90 4.31
CA ALA A 361 3.89 19.57 4.74
C ALA A 361 4.80 18.61 5.51
N GLU A 362 4.27 17.83 6.45
CA GLU A 362 5.04 16.79 7.17
C GLU A 362 5.64 15.74 6.20
N ILE A 363 4.85 15.30 5.22
CA ILE A 363 5.33 14.34 4.20
C ILE A 363 6.49 14.93 3.38
N ARG A 364 6.41 16.20 3.02
CA ARG A 364 7.50 16.88 2.26
C ARG A 364 8.80 17.01 3.04
N GLU A 365 8.74 17.05 4.36
CA GLU A 365 9.92 17.11 5.23
C GLU A 365 10.60 15.74 5.37
N LEU A 366 9.93 14.62 5.02
CA LEU A 366 10.55 13.32 5.02
C LEU A 366 11.61 13.23 3.89
N PRO A 367 12.75 12.57 4.15
CA PRO A 367 13.76 12.34 3.13
C PRO A 367 13.19 11.67 1.87
N ALA A 368 13.64 12.11 0.71
CA ALA A 368 13.28 11.48 -0.55
C ALA A 368 13.95 10.12 -0.70
N ALA A 369 13.47 9.30 -1.63
CA ALA A 369 13.96 7.94 -1.81
C ALA A 369 15.45 7.88 -2.19
N ASP A 370 15.96 8.83 -2.97
CA ASP A 370 17.37 8.97 -3.32
C ASP A 370 18.24 9.30 -2.10
N GLU A 371 17.80 10.23 -1.24
CA GLU A 371 18.49 10.56 0.01
C GLU A 371 18.56 9.35 0.95
N VAL A 372 17.50 8.54 1.02
CA VAL A 372 17.47 7.32 1.85
C VAL A 372 18.40 6.25 1.26
N ALA A 373 18.38 6.04 -0.06
CA ALA A 373 19.29 5.12 -0.74
C ALA A 373 20.77 5.50 -0.50
N ASP A 374 21.09 6.80 -0.57
CA ASP A 374 22.45 7.30 -0.28
C ASP A 374 22.87 7.06 1.17
N ARG A 375 21.97 7.30 2.14
CA ARG A 375 22.23 7.04 3.58
C ARG A 375 22.50 5.57 3.86
N LEU A 376 21.68 4.67 3.28
CA LEU A 376 21.84 3.24 3.44
C LEU A 376 23.16 2.76 2.81
N ALA A 377 23.49 3.23 1.61
CA ALA A 377 24.74 2.88 0.96
C ALA A 377 25.97 3.38 1.72
N ALA A 378 25.92 4.59 2.26
CA ALA A 378 27.00 5.14 3.08
C ALA A 378 27.19 4.40 4.42
N ALA A 379 26.13 3.82 4.98
CA ALA A 379 26.20 3.04 6.22
C ALA A 379 26.80 1.64 6.02
N LEU A 380 26.85 1.16 4.76
CA LEU A 380 27.39 -0.16 4.38
C LEU A 380 28.79 -0.10 3.76
N ALA A 381 29.30 1.10 3.47
CA ALA A 381 30.64 1.32 2.92
C ALA A 381 31.71 1.29 4.01
#